data_1e3577ed6c9fe86c8b657ba589b37c28
#
_entry.id   1e3577ed6c9fe86c8b657ba589b37c28
#
_cell.length_a   1.000
_cell.length_b   1.000
_cell.length_c   1.000
_cell.angle_alpha   90.00
_cell.angle_beta   90.00
_cell.angle_gamma   90.00
#
_symmetry.space_group_name_H-M   'P 1'
#
loop_
_entity.id
_entity.type
_entity.pdbx_description
1 polymer ?
#
loop_
_entity_poly.entity_id
_entity_poly.type
_entity_poly.pdbx_seq_one_letter_code
_entity_poly.pdbx_strand_id
1 'polypeptide(L)'
;MKRVWITGYRSYELNIFKDDDPKVQVIKEVLKKYLRAQLELNDDEFWVITGPQMGTERWGLEATLELQTDFPQLKTALMFPFAEFGKQWNESNQLKLTNITQQVDFFANVSDKPYKSPQQLRNYQQFM
;
A
#
# COMPACT_ATOMS: atom_id res chain seq x y z
N MET A 1 -15.43 -12.91 3.27
CA MET A 1 -14.42 -11.92 2.81
C MET A 1 -13.39 -11.67 3.89
N LYS A 2 -12.13 -11.73 3.53
CA LYS A 2 -11.03 -11.48 4.47
C LYS A 2 -10.32 -10.17 4.10
N ARG A 3 -9.87 -9.43 5.11
CA ARG A 3 -9.16 -8.16 4.94
C ARG A 3 -7.87 -8.17 5.74
N VAL A 4 -6.78 -7.71 5.11
CA VAL A 4 -5.48 -7.56 5.76
C VAL A 4 -4.97 -6.14 5.50
N TRP A 5 -4.55 -5.47 6.56
CA TRP A 5 -3.92 -4.16 6.47
C TRP A 5 -2.42 -4.32 6.52
N ILE A 6 -1.73 -3.66 5.59
CA ILE A 6 -0.26 -3.62 5.61
C ILE A 6 0.17 -2.20 5.96
N THR A 7 0.90 -2.09 7.05
CA THR A 7 1.50 -0.85 7.50
C THR A 7 2.88 -1.17 8.07
N GLY A 8 3.70 -0.17 8.25
CA GLY A 8 5.03 -0.37 8.81
C GLY A 8 5.92 0.85 8.63
N TYR A 9 7.21 0.63 8.77
CA TYR A 9 8.18 1.70 8.68
C TYR A 9 8.27 2.28 7.28
N ARG A 10 8.48 3.57 7.21
CA ARG A 10 8.74 4.27 5.95
C ARG A 10 10.16 3.96 5.48
N SER A 11 10.41 4.18 4.18
CA SER A 11 11.69 3.85 3.59
C SER A 11 12.86 4.55 4.28
N TYR A 12 12.73 5.83 4.62
CA TYR A 12 13.82 6.57 5.27
C TYR A 12 14.11 6.05 6.69
N GLU A 13 13.09 5.51 7.38
CA GLU A 13 13.26 4.93 8.71
C GLU A 13 14.06 3.62 8.67
N LEU A 14 14.03 2.93 7.54
CA LEU A 14 14.78 1.70 7.32
C LEU A 14 16.10 1.96 6.58
N ASN A 15 16.44 3.23 6.37
CA ASN A 15 17.66 3.62 5.66
C ASN A 15 17.70 3.09 4.22
N ILE A 16 16.53 3.05 3.57
CA ILE A 16 16.38 2.60 2.19
C ILE A 16 15.99 3.81 1.35
N PHE A 17 16.83 4.15 0.37
CA PHE A 17 16.65 5.35 -0.45
C PHE A 17 16.54 5.04 -1.94
N LYS A 18 16.70 3.77 -2.34
CA LYS A 18 16.62 3.34 -3.73
C LYS A 18 15.71 2.12 -3.85
N ASP A 19 14.97 2.05 -4.95
CA ASP A 19 14.06 0.93 -5.19
C ASP A 19 14.80 -0.39 -5.41
N ASP A 20 16.06 -0.34 -5.81
CA ASP A 20 16.88 -1.53 -6.05
C ASP A 20 17.68 -1.98 -4.82
N ASP A 21 17.44 -1.39 -3.66
CA ASP A 21 18.08 -1.85 -2.42
C ASP A 21 17.69 -3.30 -2.15
N PRO A 22 18.65 -4.20 -1.90
CA PRO A 22 18.33 -5.61 -1.64
C PRO A 22 17.34 -5.83 -0.49
N LYS A 23 17.29 -4.93 0.48
CA LYS A 23 16.35 -5.01 1.59
C LYS A 23 14.88 -4.94 1.11
N VAL A 24 14.62 -4.18 0.05
CA VAL A 24 13.27 -4.08 -0.52
C VAL A 24 12.81 -5.44 -1.01
N GLN A 25 13.67 -6.15 -1.73
CA GLN A 25 13.32 -7.47 -2.25
C GLN A 25 13.07 -8.47 -1.12
N VAL A 26 13.87 -8.42 -0.06
CA VAL A 26 13.68 -9.28 1.11
C VAL A 26 12.32 -9.02 1.76
N ILE A 27 11.96 -7.75 1.96
CA ILE A 27 10.68 -7.36 2.54
C ILE A 27 9.52 -7.84 1.67
N LYS A 28 9.61 -7.65 0.36
CA LYS A 28 8.58 -8.09 -0.57
C LYS A 28 8.41 -9.61 -0.55
N GLU A 29 9.50 -10.35 -0.52
CA GLU A 29 9.44 -11.81 -0.48
C GLU A 29 8.80 -12.34 0.80
N VAL A 30 9.09 -11.72 1.95
CA VAL A 30 8.47 -12.09 3.22
C VAL A 30 6.95 -11.83 3.17
N LEU A 31 6.55 -10.67 2.65
CA LEU A 31 5.14 -10.31 2.51
C LEU A 31 4.42 -11.26 1.55
N LYS A 32 5.03 -11.59 0.42
CA LYS A 32 4.45 -12.54 -0.53
C LYS A 32 4.26 -13.92 0.09
N LYS A 33 5.25 -14.38 0.84
CA LYS A 33 5.17 -15.68 1.49
C LYS A 33 4.01 -15.74 2.48
N TYR A 34 3.85 -14.69 3.28
CA TYR A 34 2.73 -14.61 4.23
C TYR A 34 1.39 -14.59 3.50
N LEU A 35 1.25 -13.73 2.51
CA LEU A 35 0.01 -13.58 1.76
C LEU A 35 -0.34 -14.86 1.01
N ARG A 36 0.64 -15.50 0.38
CA ARG A 36 0.41 -16.75 -0.35
C ARG A 36 -0.13 -17.83 0.58
N ALA A 37 0.45 -17.95 1.78
CA ALA A 37 -0.02 -18.94 2.76
C ALA A 37 -1.48 -18.68 3.15
N GLN A 38 -1.86 -17.40 3.32
CA GLN A 38 -3.24 -17.06 3.65
C GLN A 38 -4.19 -17.32 2.48
N LEU A 39 -3.76 -17.02 1.25
CA LEU A 39 -4.58 -17.20 0.05
C LEU A 39 -4.81 -18.69 -0.26
N GLU A 40 -3.85 -19.55 0.00
CA GLU A 40 -4.01 -20.99 -0.19
C GLU A 40 -5.03 -21.60 0.76
N LEU A 41 -5.28 -20.96 1.90
CA LEU A 41 -6.25 -21.42 2.89
C LEU A 41 -7.64 -20.81 2.70
N ASN A 42 -7.79 -19.83 1.81
CA ASN A 42 -9.04 -19.09 1.64
C ASN A 42 -9.40 -18.95 0.16
N ASP A 43 -10.56 -19.50 -0.23
CA ASP A 43 -11.09 -19.38 -1.58
C ASP A 43 -11.93 -18.11 -1.77
N ASP A 44 -12.32 -17.48 -0.66
CA ASP A 44 -13.14 -16.28 -0.67
C ASP A 44 -12.36 -15.03 -1.09
N GLU A 45 -13.08 -13.99 -1.41
CA GLU A 45 -12.51 -12.68 -1.72
C GLU A 45 -11.58 -12.22 -0.58
N PHE A 46 -10.37 -11.83 -0.95
CA PHE A 46 -9.33 -11.45 -0.02
C PHE A 46 -8.81 -10.07 -0.38
N TRP A 47 -8.96 -9.11 0.54
CA TRP A 47 -8.55 -7.73 0.33
C TRP A 47 -7.28 -7.40 1.08
N VAL A 48 -6.31 -6.84 0.38
CA VAL A 48 -5.12 -6.23 1.00
C VAL A 48 -5.28 -4.73 0.92
N ILE A 49 -5.27 -4.08 2.06
CA ILE A 49 -5.50 -2.65 2.21
C ILE A 49 -4.20 -1.99 2.65
N THR A 50 -3.75 -1.00 1.91
CA THR A 50 -2.49 -0.30 2.21
C THR A 50 -2.67 1.19 2.08
N GLY A 51 -1.65 1.94 2.52
CA GLY A 51 -1.56 3.37 2.31
C GLY A 51 -0.57 3.73 1.20
N PRO A 52 -0.46 5.01 0.87
CA PRO A 52 0.38 5.48 -0.24
C PRO A 52 1.83 5.78 0.16
N GLN A 53 2.18 5.66 1.44
CA GLN A 53 3.50 6.03 1.92
C GLN A 53 4.60 5.17 1.31
N MET A 54 5.75 5.78 1.06
CA MET A 54 6.92 5.04 0.59
C MET A 54 7.50 4.24 1.74
N GLY A 55 7.78 2.97 1.48
CA GLY A 55 8.27 2.03 2.48
C GLY A 55 7.44 0.76 2.49
N THR A 56 7.21 0.21 3.68
CA THR A 56 6.52 -1.08 3.85
C THR A 56 5.13 -1.08 3.19
N GLU A 57 4.38 0.01 3.29
CA GLU A 57 3.06 0.10 2.64
C GLU A 57 3.15 -0.04 1.13
N ARG A 58 4.08 0.70 0.50
CA ARG A 58 4.26 0.66 -0.94
C ARG A 58 4.77 -0.71 -1.40
N TRP A 59 5.74 -1.26 -0.70
CA TRP A 59 6.29 -2.58 -1.05
C TRP A 59 5.27 -3.69 -0.84
N GLY A 60 4.45 -3.57 0.19
CA GLY A 60 3.33 -4.49 0.42
C GLY A 60 2.33 -4.46 -0.71
N LEU A 61 2.00 -3.27 -1.21
CA LEU A 61 1.11 -3.11 -2.34
C LEU A 61 1.71 -3.72 -3.61
N GLU A 62 2.98 -3.43 -3.88
CA GLU A 62 3.67 -4.00 -5.04
C GLU A 62 3.71 -5.53 -4.98
N ALA A 63 4.01 -6.08 -3.81
CA ALA A 63 4.01 -7.53 -3.62
C ALA A 63 2.63 -8.14 -3.88
N THR A 64 1.57 -7.45 -3.41
CA THR A 64 0.20 -7.89 -3.62
C THR A 64 -0.17 -7.88 -5.09
N LEU A 65 0.19 -6.81 -5.81
CA LEU A 65 -0.08 -6.71 -7.25
C LEU A 65 0.60 -7.83 -8.02
N GLU A 66 1.82 -8.22 -7.62
CA GLU A 66 2.53 -9.32 -8.25
C GLU A 66 1.82 -10.66 -8.01
N LEU A 67 1.19 -10.85 -6.86
CA LEU A 67 0.48 -12.09 -6.53
C LEU A 67 -0.89 -12.19 -7.20
N GLN A 68 -1.49 -11.08 -7.61
CA GLN A 68 -2.84 -11.09 -8.20
C GLN A 68 -2.93 -11.95 -9.45
N THR A 69 -1.83 -12.09 -10.18
CA THR A 69 -1.77 -12.93 -11.38
C THR A 69 -2.09 -14.39 -11.06
N ASP A 70 -1.67 -14.88 -9.89
CA ASP A 70 -1.84 -16.27 -9.50
C ASP A 70 -3.09 -16.51 -8.64
N PHE A 71 -3.66 -15.45 -8.06
CA PHE A 71 -4.78 -15.56 -7.13
C PHE A 71 -5.90 -14.58 -7.51
N PRO A 72 -6.89 -15.03 -8.33
CA PRO A 72 -7.99 -14.17 -8.78
C PRO A 72 -8.84 -13.59 -7.66
N GLN A 73 -8.89 -14.27 -6.51
CA GLN A 73 -9.66 -13.80 -5.36
C GLN A 73 -9.00 -12.62 -4.63
N LEU A 74 -7.75 -12.32 -4.96
CA LEU A 74 -6.99 -11.25 -4.30
C LEU A 74 -7.33 -9.89 -4.89
N LYS A 75 -7.74 -8.96 -4.02
CA LYS A 75 -8.08 -7.58 -4.38
C LYS A 75 -7.22 -6.60 -3.60
N THR A 76 -7.02 -5.41 -4.17
CA THR A 76 -6.19 -4.38 -3.56
C THR A 76 -7.00 -3.12 -3.32
N ALA A 77 -6.78 -2.49 -2.17
CA ALA A 77 -7.36 -1.19 -1.83
C ALA A 77 -6.25 -0.25 -1.37
N LEU A 78 -6.20 0.93 -1.96
CA LEU A 78 -5.25 1.98 -1.61
C LEU A 78 -6.01 3.13 -0.95
N MET A 79 -5.69 3.41 0.31
CA MET A 79 -6.40 4.41 1.07
C MET A 79 -5.48 5.59 1.35
N PHE A 80 -5.93 6.79 0.96
CA PHE A 80 -5.20 8.03 1.19
C PHE A 80 -5.70 8.72 2.44
N PRO A 81 -4.82 9.32 3.26
CA PRO A 81 -5.27 10.02 4.48
C PRO A 81 -6.07 11.28 4.20
N PHE A 82 -5.80 11.96 3.07
CA PHE A 82 -6.52 13.17 2.66
C PHE A 82 -6.38 13.36 1.15
N ALA A 83 -7.23 14.24 0.59
CA ALA A 83 -7.20 14.55 -0.84
C ALA A 83 -5.87 15.21 -1.23
N GLU A 84 -5.43 14.97 -2.46
CA GLU A 84 -4.18 15.50 -3.00
C GLU A 84 -2.93 15.04 -2.25
N PHE A 85 -3.00 13.91 -1.55
CA PHE A 85 -1.83 13.35 -0.88
C PHE A 85 -0.70 13.13 -1.89
N GLY A 86 0.52 13.53 -1.50
CA GLY A 86 1.70 13.40 -2.37
C GLY A 86 1.88 14.55 -3.34
N LYS A 87 1.01 15.55 -3.34
CA LYS A 87 1.08 16.69 -4.25
C LYS A 87 2.42 17.43 -4.17
N GLN A 88 3.05 17.45 -2.98
CA GLN A 88 4.32 18.14 -2.78
C GLN A 88 5.53 17.25 -3.05
N TRP A 89 5.31 16.01 -3.41
CA TRP A 89 6.40 15.10 -3.75
C TRP A 89 7.06 15.52 -5.07
N ASN A 90 8.30 15.08 -5.30
CA ASN A 90 8.95 15.34 -6.58
C ASN A 90 8.21 14.62 -7.71
N GLU A 91 8.48 15.02 -8.94
CA GLU A 91 7.77 14.54 -10.13
C GLU A 91 7.88 13.02 -10.28
N SER A 92 9.05 12.47 -10.04
CA SER A 92 9.27 11.02 -10.12
C SER A 92 8.40 10.25 -9.14
N ASN A 93 8.31 10.71 -7.90
CA ASN A 93 7.49 10.05 -6.88
C ASN A 93 6.00 10.23 -7.15
N GLN A 94 5.59 11.39 -7.68
CA GLN A 94 4.19 11.59 -8.07
C GLN A 94 3.79 10.65 -9.21
N LEU A 95 4.69 10.44 -10.17
CA LEU A 95 4.44 9.53 -11.28
C LEU A 95 4.30 8.09 -10.79
N LYS A 96 5.15 7.66 -9.88
CA LYS A 96 5.07 6.34 -9.27
C LYS A 96 3.73 6.14 -8.56
N LEU A 97 3.28 7.14 -7.82
CA LEU A 97 2.00 7.09 -7.13
C LEU A 97 0.84 6.98 -8.12
N THR A 98 0.86 7.77 -9.19
CA THR A 98 -0.16 7.72 -10.23
C THR A 98 -0.22 6.35 -10.87
N ASN A 99 0.93 5.79 -11.23
CA ASN A 99 1.00 4.48 -11.86
C ASN A 99 0.42 3.39 -10.97
N ILE A 100 0.76 3.40 -9.69
CA ILE A 100 0.30 2.37 -8.77
C ILE A 100 -1.20 2.52 -8.47
N THR A 101 -1.69 3.76 -8.42
CA THR A 101 -3.11 4.03 -8.22
C THR A 101 -3.95 3.47 -9.36
N GLN A 102 -3.43 3.46 -10.57
CA GLN A 102 -4.12 2.90 -11.73
C GLN A 102 -4.19 1.38 -11.71
N GLN A 103 -3.36 0.72 -10.93
CA GLN A 103 -3.30 -0.75 -10.88
C GLN A 103 -4.14 -1.36 -9.76
N VAL A 104 -4.55 -0.58 -8.77
CA VAL A 104 -5.33 -1.11 -7.65
C VAL A 104 -6.79 -1.28 -8.02
N ASP A 105 -7.48 -2.19 -7.31
CA ASP A 105 -8.91 -2.44 -7.54
C ASP A 105 -9.80 -1.34 -6.99
N PHE A 106 -9.35 -0.68 -5.91
CA PHE A 106 -10.12 0.36 -5.26
C PHE A 106 -9.17 1.37 -4.63
N PHE A 107 -9.53 2.66 -4.69
CA PHE A 107 -8.83 3.69 -3.93
C PHE A 107 -9.82 4.75 -3.47
N ALA A 108 -9.52 5.38 -2.33
CA ALA A 108 -10.35 6.43 -1.77
C ALA A 108 -9.54 7.30 -0.81
N ASN A 109 -10.05 8.48 -0.53
CA ASN A 109 -9.51 9.37 0.49
C ASN A 109 -10.33 9.19 1.78
N VAL A 110 -9.66 9.06 2.91
CA VAL A 110 -10.34 9.04 4.21
C VAL A 110 -10.93 10.43 4.50
N SER A 111 -10.20 11.48 4.09
CA SER A 111 -10.69 12.85 4.11
C SER A 111 -10.82 13.36 2.68
N ASP A 112 -11.97 13.93 2.31
CA ASP A 112 -12.22 14.48 0.98
C ASP A 112 -11.50 15.80 0.73
N LYS A 113 -10.90 16.39 1.75
CA LYS A 113 -10.28 17.71 1.67
C LYS A 113 -8.77 17.58 1.64
N PRO A 114 -8.05 18.53 0.99
CA PRO A 114 -6.59 18.59 1.11
C PRO A 114 -6.18 18.74 2.57
N TYR A 115 -4.92 18.46 2.86
CA TYR A 115 -4.41 18.50 4.22
C TYR A 115 -4.63 19.88 4.85
N LYS A 116 -5.28 19.91 6.01
CA LYS A 116 -5.56 21.12 6.77
C LYS A 116 -5.13 21.01 8.23
N SER A 117 -5.13 19.80 8.80
CA SER A 117 -4.83 19.64 10.21
C SER A 117 -4.38 18.21 10.54
N PRO A 118 -3.68 18.03 11.67
CA PRO A 118 -3.31 16.68 12.13
C PRO A 118 -4.51 15.76 12.40
N GLN A 119 -5.71 16.32 12.55
CA GLN A 119 -6.91 15.52 12.76
C GLN A 119 -7.17 14.56 11.61
N GLN A 120 -6.86 14.98 10.38
CA GLN A 120 -7.01 14.13 9.22
C GLN A 120 -6.13 12.88 9.31
N LEU A 121 -4.91 13.02 9.80
CA LEU A 121 -4.01 11.88 9.99
C LEU A 121 -4.50 10.97 11.11
N ARG A 122 -5.04 11.54 12.19
CA ARG A 122 -5.61 10.75 13.27
C ARG A 122 -6.84 9.98 12.80
N ASN A 123 -7.70 10.60 12.01
CA ASN A 123 -8.87 9.94 11.43
C ASN A 123 -8.45 8.79 10.53
N TYR A 124 -7.40 8.98 9.75
CA TYR A 124 -6.85 7.94 8.89
C TYR A 124 -6.36 6.74 9.71
N GLN A 125 -5.62 7.00 10.78
CA GLN A 125 -5.11 5.94 11.65
C GLN A 125 -6.25 5.18 12.33
N GLN A 126 -7.31 5.87 12.73
CA GLN A 126 -8.48 5.23 13.31
C GLN A 126 -9.25 4.40 12.29
N PHE A 127 -9.28 4.87 11.03
CA PHE A 127 -9.90 4.12 9.94
C PHE A 127 -9.17 2.81 9.68
N MET A 128 -7.86 2.84 9.73
CA MET A 128 -7.04 1.66 9.56
C MET A 128 -7.09 0.79 10.81
#